data_eda68a4bc876ceeb4c9501ace559c895
#
_entry.id   eda68a4bc876ceeb4c9501ace559c895
#
_cell.length_a   1.000
_cell.length_b   1.000
_cell.length_c   1.000
_cell.angle_alpha   90.00
_cell.angle_beta   90.00
_cell.angle_gamma   90.00
#
_symmetry.space_group_name_H-M   'P 1'
#
loop_
_entity.id
_entity.type
_entity.pdbx_description
1 polymer ?
#
loop_
_entity_poly.entity_id
_entity_poly.type
_entity_poly.pdbx_seq_one_letter_code
_entity_poly.pdbx_strand_id
1 'polypeptide(L)' 'MTDPVPVARTAARVLLLDGRDRVLLFRGGDPHLPERGTWWFTPGGGLDPGEQTVDGAVRELFEETGLR' A
#
# COMPACT_ATOMS: atom_id res chain seq x y z
N MET A 1 -31.42 9.62 7.93
CA MET A 1 -30.07 9.03 7.82
C MET A 1 -29.19 10.02 7.07
N THR A 2 -28.02 10.30 7.60
CA THR A 2 -27.07 11.21 6.97
C THR A 2 -26.15 10.40 6.04
N ASP A 3 -25.94 10.91 4.82
CA ASP A 3 -25.00 10.27 3.91
C ASP A 3 -23.58 10.35 4.49
N PRO A 4 -22.76 9.29 4.32
CA PRO A 4 -21.40 9.34 4.80
C PRO A 4 -20.60 10.44 4.08
N VAL A 5 -19.82 11.17 4.86
CA VAL A 5 -18.91 12.18 4.31
C VAL A 5 -17.66 11.49 3.82
N PRO A 6 -17.25 11.70 2.56
CA PRO A 6 -16.01 11.12 2.06
C PRO A 6 -14.81 11.61 2.87
N VAL A 7 -13.94 10.68 3.26
CA VAL A 7 -12.70 11.00 3.94
C VAL A 7 -11.55 10.79 2.97
N ALA A 8 -10.82 11.86 2.67
CA ALA A 8 -9.63 11.75 1.85
C ALA A 8 -8.50 11.14 2.67
N ARG A 9 -7.85 10.11 2.13
CA ARG A 9 -6.69 9.48 2.75
C ARG A 9 -5.54 9.54 1.77
N THR A 10 -4.37 9.97 2.27
CA THR A 10 -3.15 9.97 1.49
C THR A 10 -2.40 8.68 1.74
N ALA A 11 -1.96 8.06 0.67
CA ALA A 11 -1.18 6.83 0.72
C ALA A 11 0.04 6.98 -0.17
N ALA A 12 1.09 6.21 0.14
CA ALA A 12 2.26 6.09 -0.70
C ALA A 12 2.37 4.66 -1.22
N ARG A 13 2.75 4.51 -2.48
CA ARG A 13 3.01 3.23 -3.10
C ARG A 13 4.45 3.19 -3.60
N VAL A 14 5.05 2.00 -3.55
CA VAL A 14 6.44 1.82 -3.94
C VAL A 14 6.50 0.96 -5.18
N LEU A 15 7.20 1.46 -6.20
CA LEU A 15 7.54 0.67 -7.37
C LEU A 15 8.97 0.17 -7.18
N LEU A 16 9.11 -1.04 -6.66
CA LEU A 16 10.41 -1.62 -6.35
C LEU A 16 10.84 -2.54 -7.47
N LEU A 17 11.96 -2.21 -8.11
CA LEU A 17 12.49 -2.96 -9.23
C LEU A 17 13.77 -3.69 -8.80
N ASP A 18 13.97 -4.89 -9.32
CA ASP A 18 15.23 -5.61 -9.16
C ASP A 18 16.19 -5.32 -10.32
N GLY A 19 17.35 -5.97 -10.32
CA GLY A 19 18.35 -5.78 -11.37
C GLY A 19 17.96 -6.30 -12.76
N ARG A 20 16.79 -6.92 -12.88
CA ARG A 20 16.25 -7.43 -14.16
C ARG A 20 14.96 -6.70 -14.54
N ASP A 21 14.74 -5.52 -13.97
CA ASP A 21 13.54 -4.71 -14.19
C ASP A 21 12.22 -5.41 -13.84
N ARG A 22 12.26 -6.37 -12.92
CA ARG A 22 11.05 -7.00 -12.40
C ARG A 22 10.53 -6.19 -11.22
N VAL A 23 9.22 -6.03 -11.16
CA VAL A 23 8.57 -5.27 -10.07
C VAL A 23 8.10 -6.23 -8.97
N LEU A 24 8.26 -5.81 -7.71
CA LEU A 24 7.71 -6.55 -6.58
C LEU A 24 6.22 -6.26 -6.45
N LEU A 25 5.43 -7.32 -6.47
CA LEU A 25 3.99 -7.24 -6.22
C LEU A 25 3.61 -8.22 -5.13
N PHE A 26 2.66 -7.81 -4.30
CA PHE A 26 2.00 -8.71 -3.36
C PHE A 26 0.69 -9.20 -3.95
N ARG A 27 0.29 -10.40 -3.58
CA ARG A 27 -1.02 -10.92 -3.92
C ARG A 27 -1.84 -11.05 -2.65
N GLY A 28 -3.03 -10.49 -2.65
CA GLY A 28 -3.92 -10.59 -1.52
C GLY A 28 -5.32 -10.15 -1.88
N GLY A 29 -6.19 -10.17 -0.89
CA GLY A 29 -7.58 -9.77 -1.04
C GLY A 29 -8.14 -9.31 0.29
N ASP A 30 -9.42 -8.97 0.28
CA ASP A 30 -10.10 -8.57 1.49
C ASP A 30 -10.63 -9.82 2.21
N PRO A 31 -10.15 -10.12 3.43
CA PRO A 31 -10.61 -11.30 4.18
C PRO A 31 -12.09 -11.20 4.56
N HIS A 32 -12.68 -9.99 4.58
CA HIS A 32 -14.09 -9.79 4.85
C HIS A 32 -14.98 -9.99 3.62
N LEU A 33 -14.37 -10.03 2.43
CA LEU A 33 -15.07 -10.18 1.17
C LEU A 33 -14.37 -11.22 0.30
N PRO A 34 -14.28 -12.50 0.78
CA PRO A 34 -13.52 -13.53 0.07
C PRO A 34 -14.08 -13.83 -1.33
N GLU A 35 -15.34 -13.55 -1.56
CA GLU A 35 -15.97 -13.74 -2.86
C GLU A 35 -15.43 -12.82 -3.95
N ARG A 36 -14.74 -11.74 -3.58
CA ARG A 36 -14.09 -10.84 -4.53
C ARG A 36 -12.77 -11.38 -5.06
N GLY A 37 -12.28 -12.51 -4.51
CA GLY A 37 -11.03 -13.11 -4.92
C GLY A 37 -9.81 -12.34 -4.46
N THR A 38 -8.73 -12.47 -5.21
CA THR A 38 -7.46 -11.82 -4.90
C THR A 38 -6.98 -10.99 -6.09
N TRP A 39 -6.08 -10.05 -5.79
CA TRP A 39 -5.48 -9.20 -6.81
C TRP A 39 -4.02 -8.92 -6.44
N TRP A 40 -3.26 -8.40 -7.39
CA TRP A 40 -1.87 -8.00 -7.21
C TRP A 40 -1.80 -6.51 -6.88
N PHE A 41 -0.89 -6.14 -5.99
CA PHE A 41 -0.72 -4.74 -5.61
C PHE A 41 0.73 -4.46 -5.21
N THR A 42 1.11 -3.17 -5.35
CA THR A 42 2.44 -2.70 -4.98
C THR A 42 2.56 -2.52 -3.47
N PRO A 43 3.78 -2.60 -2.89
CA PRO A 43 4.00 -2.24 -1.49
C PRO A 43 3.58 -0.80 -1.21
N GLY A 44 3.14 -0.54 0.01
CA GLY A 44 2.75 0.79 0.43
C GLY A 44 1.63 0.77 1.43
N GLY A 45 1.12 1.93 1.74
CA GLY A 45 0.04 2.09 2.69
C GLY A 45 -0.25 3.55 3.00
N GLY A 46 -1.13 3.76 3.97
CA GLY A 46 -1.52 5.10 4.39
C GLY A 46 -0.39 5.85 5.06
N LEU A 47 -0.35 7.15 4.83
CA LEU A 47 0.59 8.03 5.51
C LEU A 47 0.08 8.37 6.90
N ASP A 48 1.01 8.47 7.86
CA ASP A 48 0.71 8.97 9.18
C ASP A 48 0.51 10.50 9.12
N PRO A 49 -0.23 11.08 10.07
CA PRO A 49 -0.40 12.53 10.11
C PRO A 49 0.93 13.27 10.12
N GLY A 50 1.11 14.21 9.17
CA GLY A 50 2.32 14.99 9.04
C GLY A 50 3.50 14.28 8.39
N GLU A 51 3.33 13.03 8.01
CA GLU A 51 4.40 12.26 7.36
C GLU A 51 4.59 12.67 5.91
N GLN A 52 5.84 12.82 5.49
CA GLN A 52 6.17 13.08 4.09
C GLN A 52 5.95 11.80 3.27
N THR A 53 5.58 11.97 2.01
CA THR A 53 5.30 10.82 1.13
C THR A 53 6.47 9.86 1.03
N VAL A 54 7.69 10.36 0.85
CA VAL A 54 8.88 9.51 0.75
C VAL A 54 9.14 8.76 2.05
N ASP A 55 9.01 9.43 3.19
CA ASP A 55 9.23 8.80 4.49
C ASP A 55 8.20 7.70 4.75
N GLY A 56 6.95 7.95 4.40
CA GLY A 56 5.89 6.95 4.51
C GLY A 56 6.12 5.75 3.61
N ALA A 57 6.58 5.98 2.38
CA ALA A 57 6.91 4.91 1.45
C ALA A 57 8.03 4.03 1.99
N VAL A 58 9.09 4.64 2.54
CA VAL A 58 10.21 3.90 3.14
C VAL A 58 9.75 3.09 4.35
N ARG A 59 8.95 3.71 5.21
CA ARG A 59 8.41 3.03 6.40
C ARG A 59 7.56 1.83 6.02
N GLU A 60 6.59 2.02 5.11
CA GLU A 60 5.71 0.94 4.68
C GLU A 60 6.48 -0.19 4.00
N LEU A 61 7.46 0.14 3.15
CA LEU A 61 8.30 -0.86 2.51
C LEU A 61 9.05 -1.69 3.55
N PHE A 62 9.62 -1.04 4.56
CA PHE A 62 10.34 -1.74 5.63
C PHE A 62 9.41 -2.64 6.43
N GLU A 63 8.22 -2.15 6.79
CA GLU A 63 7.24 -2.94 7.54
C GLU A 63 6.81 -4.19 6.79
N GLU A 64 6.68 -4.09 5.47
CA GLU A 64 6.14 -5.17 4.64
C GLU A 64 7.22 -6.14 4.13
N THR A 65 8.45 -5.70 3.97
CA THR A 65 9.53 -6.49 3.35
C THR A 65 10.79 -6.63 4.18
N GLY A 66 11.01 -5.76 5.14
CA GLY A 66 12.28 -5.67 5.87
C GLY A 66 13.38 -4.93 5.09
N LEU A 67 13.09 -4.46 3.89
CA LEU A 67 14.07 -3.71 3.06
C LEU A 67 14.10 -2.24 3.45
N ARG A 68 15.29 -1.66 3.38
CA ARG A 68 15.53 -0.25 3.65
C ARG A 68 16.26 0.41 2.49
#